data_11742c28e6f6285d041f105abd4e49dc
#
_entry.id   11742c28e6f6285d041f105abd4e49dc
#
_cell.length_a   1.000
_cell.length_b   1.000
_cell.length_c   1.000
_cell.angle_alpha   90.00
_cell.angle_beta   90.00
_cell.angle_gamma   90.00
#
_symmetry.space_group_name_H-M   'P 1'
#
loop_
_entity.id
_entity.type
_entity.pdbx_description
1 polymer ?
#
loop_
_entity_poly.entity_id
_entity_poly.type
_entity_poly.pdbx_seq_one_letter_code
_entity_poly.pdbx_strand_id
1 'polypeptide(L)'
;LSYRATMMIRAGLVRPVALAAQRTHMHVMRQPILRMLQTASSVDPNDIAHFSRLADQWWDESGEFAPLHRMNRVRIEFMQQKLEEVRGWDAAVAEAMGYDTIPTPLNTPDFLSGSRMLDVGCGGGLLVESAARLGACVTGVDASSENIRIASLHASKDPGLRMRTSEEDAQDASLAYLATSAETLRNAGRTFDIVTAMEVVEHVNQPAEFLRCLGSLVKPGGHLFMSTMSRTMFSYFLTIFLAENVLQVVTPGTHRHSQYIHPFEMVDFFRELGWIPSDASLLANRPRLKDGSPIAPVPPRLLFETRGTMYVPGLGRWILAPPSVADASARGEASRALSSACLPSFLGGGMRPTELCNYFFWIRRPTHTSSLSSS
;
A
#
# COMPACT_ATOMS: atom_id res chain seq x y z
N LEU A 1 5.74 9.03 -82.12
CA LEU A 1 4.65 8.12 -82.46
C LEU A 1 3.84 7.86 -81.22
N SER A 2 2.82 8.71 -80.87
CA SER A 2 1.40 8.53 -81.20
C SER A 2 0.77 7.27 -80.55
N TYR A 3 -0.04 7.42 -79.54
CA TYR A 3 -1.49 7.50 -79.63
C TYR A 3 -2.15 7.87 -78.30
N ARG A 4 -3.03 8.89 -78.34
CA ARG A 4 -4.03 9.21 -77.33
C ARG A 4 -5.18 8.23 -77.36
N ALA A 5 -5.74 7.86 -76.23
CA ALA A 5 -7.14 7.46 -76.16
C ALA A 5 -7.73 7.94 -74.80
N THR A 6 -8.66 8.85 -74.93
CA THR A 6 -9.54 9.40 -73.94
C THR A 6 -10.63 8.37 -73.63
N MET A 7 -10.90 8.11 -72.34
CA MET A 7 -12.17 7.52 -71.92
C MET A 7 -12.70 8.12 -70.64
N MET A 8 -13.75 8.91 -70.80
CA MET A 8 -14.61 9.40 -69.71
C MET A 8 -15.38 8.22 -69.08
N ILE A 9 -15.35 8.10 -67.77
CA ILE A 9 -16.36 7.32 -67.06
C ILE A 9 -16.90 8.17 -65.90
N ARG A 10 -18.22 8.25 -65.86
CA ARG A 10 -19.12 9.03 -65.02
C ARG A 10 -18.88 8.84 -63.52
N ALA A 11 -18.94 9.92 -62.78
CA ALA A 11 -19.13 9.98 -61.34
C ALA A 11 -20.51 9.40 -60.96
N GLY A 12 -20.52 8.31 -60.20
CA GLY A 12 -21.70 7.78 -59.51
C GLY A 12 -21.62 8.14 -58.04
N LEU A 13 -22.52 8.98 -57.58
CA LEU A 13 -22.73 9.28 -56.19
C LEU A 13 -23.13 8.00 -55.43
N VAL A 14 -22.28 7.55 -54.53
CA VAL A 14 -22.64 6.57 -53.51
C VAL A 14 -22.66 7.31 -52.16
N ARG A 15 -23.87 7.41 -51.58
CA ARG A 15 -24.12 8.01 -50.28
C ARG A 15 -23.47 7.18 -49.15
N PRO A 16 -22.88 7.78 -48.13
CA PRO A 16 -22.40 7.05 -46.94
C PRO A 16 -23.56 6.94 -45.93
N VAL A 17 -24.21 5.78 -45.84
CA VAL A 17 -25.28 5.50 -44.84
C VAL A 17 -24.90 4.34 -43.89
N ALA A 18 -23.65 3.99 -43.76
CA ALA A 18 -23.28 2.81 -42.96
C ALA A 18 -22.34 3.04 -41.76
N LEU A 19 -22.09 4.30 -41.31
CA LEU A 19 -21.16 4.55 -40.18
C LEU A 19 -21.81 4.99 -38.87
N ALA A 20 -23.12 5.25 -38.83
CA ALA A 20 -23.79 5.71 -37.63
C ALA A 20 -24.28 4.58 -36.69
N ALA A 21 -24.54 3.40 -37.22
CA ALA A 21 -25.08 2.28 -36.45
C ALA A 21 -24.02 1.51 -35.64
N GLN A 22 -22.76 1.55 -36.02
CA GLN A 22 -21.69 0.84 -35.26
C GLN A 22 -21.18 1.62 -34.03
N ARG A 23 -21.31 2.96 -34.02
CA ARG A 23 -20.89 3.75 -32.85
C ARG A 23 -21.88 3.67 -31.68
N THR A 24 -23.17 3.54 -31.95
CA THR A 24 -24.20 3.42 -30.91
C THR A 24 -24.18 2.05 -30.23
N HIS A 25 -23.87 0.96 -30.96
CA HIS A 25 -23.79 -0.38 -30.36
C HIS A 25 -22.56 -0.56 -29.46
N MET A 26 -21.42 0.07 -29.81
CA MET A 26 -20.24 0.03 -28.96
C MET A 26 -20.35 0.86 -27.69
N HIS A 27 -21.19 1.90 -27.66
CA HIS A 27 -21.39 2.74 -26.47
C HIS A 27 -22.35 2.08 -25.47
N VAL A 28 -23.34 1.33 -25.95
CA VAL A 28 -24.32 0.62 -25.10
C VAL A 28 -23.69 -0.62 -24.44
N MET A 29 -22.72 -1.28 -25.08
CA MET A 29 -22.02 -2.44 -24.51
C MET A 29 -20.89 -2.04 -23.52
N ARG A 30 -20.33 -0.84 -23.61
CA ARG A 30 -19.28 -0.37 -22.67
C ARG A 30 -19.83 -0.03 -21.28
N GLN A 31 -21.02 0.44 -21.16
CA GLN A 31 -21.62 0.85 -19.89
C GLN A 31 -21.82 -0.31 -18.88
N PRO A 32 -22.37 -1.48 -19.27
CA PRO A 32 -22.50 -2.60 -18.34
C PRO A 32 -21.17 -3.23 -17.96
N ILE A 33 -20.16 -3.27 -18.86
CA ILE A 33 -18.82 -3.81 -18.57
C ILE A 33 -18.08 -2.88 -17.59
N LEU A 34 -18.13 -1.56 -17.77
CA LEU A 34 -17.58 -0.61 -16.79
C LEU A 34 -18.30 -0.67 -15.44
N ARG A 35 -19.62 -0.87 -15.43
CA ARG A 35 -20.39 -1.06 -14.19
C ARG A 35 -20.06 -2.39 -13.50
N MET A 36 -19.84 -3.47 -14.26
CA MET A 36 -19.38 -4.75 -13.73
C MET A 36 -17.96 -4.66 -13.15
N LEU A 37 -17.05 -3.91 -13.79
CA LEU A 37 -15.69 -3.67 -13.28
C LEU A 37 -15.68 -2.77 -12.05
N GLN A 38 -16.69 -1.91 -11.86
CA GLN A 38 -16.81 -1.04 -10.69
C GLN A 38 -17.40 -1.73 -9.44
N THR A 39 -17.95 -2.93 -9.57
CA THR A 39 -18.59 -3.67 -8.48
C THR A 39 -17.88 -4.98 -8.12
N ALA A 40 -16.83 -5.37 -8.84
CA ALA A 40 -16.07 -6.56 -8.49
C ALA A 40 -15.21 -6.29 -7.25
N SER A 41 -15.49 -6.99 -6.17
CA SER A 41 -14.61 -7.02 -5.00
C SER A 41 -13.26 -7.63 -5.38
N SER A 42 -12.15 -7.05 -4.91
CA SER A 42 -10.81 -7.61 -5.09
C SER A 42 -10.58 -8.89 -4.27
N VAL A 43 -11.47 -9.20 -3.35
CA VAL A 43 -11.33 -10.28 -2.35
C VAL A 43 -11.52 -11.65 -2.98
N ASP A 44 -10.65 -12.61 -2.64
CA ASP A 44 -10.81 -14.02 -3.02
C ASP A 44 -11.72 -14.74 -2.00
N PRO A 45 -12.88 -15.31 -2.43
CA PRO A 45 -13.78 -16.03 -1.53
C PRO A 45 -13.14 -17.27 -0.87
N ASN A 46 -12.17 -17.90 -1.53
CA ASN A 46 -11.49 -19.08 -0.97
C ASN A 46 -10.56 -18.67 0.18
N ASP A 47 -9.87 -17.54 0.05
CA ASP A 47 -9.01 -17.01 1.11
C ASP A 47 -9.86 -16.53 2.30
N ILE A 48 -11.02 -15.86 2.04
CA ILE A 48 -11.97 -15.56 3.14
C ILE A 48 -12.37 -16.84 3.89
N ALA A 49 -12.77 -17.88 3.17
CA ALA A 49 -13.19 -19.14 3.80
C ALA A 49 -12.04 -19.83 4.56
N HIS A 50 -10.80 -19.73 4.06
CA HIS A 50 -9.62 -20.24 4.72
C HIS A 50 -9.37 -19.52 6.06
N PHE A 51 -9.23 -18.20 6.04
CA PHE A 51 -8.98 -17.41 7.26
C PHE A 51 -10.14 -17.41 8.25
N SER A 52 -11.38 -17.52 7.77
CA SER A 52 -12.54 -17.66 8.65
C SER A 52 -12.51 -18.94 9.48
N ARG A 53 -12.00 -20.05 8.92
CA ARG A 53 -11.84 -21.31 9.68
C ARG A 53 -10.78 -21.23 10.77
N LEU A 54 -9.80 -20.35 10.62
CA LEU A 54 -8.72 -20.17 11.56
C LEU A 54 -8.99 -19.02 12.55
N ALA A 55 -10.15 -18.36 12.46
CA ALA A 55 -10.44 -17.13 13.19
C ALA A 55 -10.25 -17.26 14.70
N ASP A 56 -10.65 -18.38 15.31
CA ASP A 56 -10.52 -18.59 16.76
C ASP A 56 -9.05 -18.69 17.24
N GLN A 57 -8.09 -18.90 16.32
CA GLN A 57 -6.67 -19.03 16.64
C GLN A 57 -5.90 -17.69 16.57
N TRP A 58 -6.55 -16.57 16.17
CA TRP A 58 -5.88 -15.30 15.98
C TRP A 58 -5.06 -14.84 17.19
N TRP A 59 -5.50 -15.12 18.41
CA TRP A 59 -4.86 -14.69 19.63
C TRP A 59 -4.08 -15.79 20.36
N ASP A 60 -3.87 -16.95 19.71
CA ASP A 60 -2.92 -17.96 20.16
C ASP A 60 -1.50 -17.60 19.71
N GLU A 61 -0.70 -17.01 20.62
CA GLU A 61 0.68 -16.60 20.36
C GLU A 61 1.63 -17.79 20.09
N SER A 62 1.19 -19.03 20.32
CA SER A 62 1.92 -20.26 20.04
C SER A 62 1.42 -20.99 18.80
N GLY A 63 0.26 -20.61 18.29
CA GLY A 63 -0.43 -21.24 17.15
C GLY A 63 0.04 -20.73 15.78
N GLU A 64 -0.82 -20.92 14.80
CA GLU A 64 -0.55 -20.62 13.39
C GLU A 64 -0.23 -19.12 13.14
N PHE A 65 -0.83 -18.22 13.91
CA PHE A 65 -0.59 -16.78 13.80
C PHE A 65 0.58 -16.26 14.66
N ALA A 66 1.31 -17.14 15.35
CA ALA A 66 2.50 -16.76 16.14
C ALA A 66 3.53 -15.93 15.34
N PRO A 67 3.82 -16.20 14.05
CA PRO A 67 4.70 -15.35 13.25
C PRO A 67 4.18 -13.92 13.08
N LEU A 68 2.85 -13.72 12.95
CA LEU A 68 2.24 -12.40 12.82
C LEU A 68 2.26 -11.61 14.12
N HIS A 69 2.06 -12.26 15.28
CA HIS A 69 2.24 -11.63 16.59
C HIS A 69 3.66 -11.05 16.74
N ARG A 70 4.66 -11.86 16.38
CA ARG A 70 6.08 -11.44 16.45
C ARG A 70 6.40 -10.37 15.43
N MET A 71 5.78 -10.40 14.22
CA MET A 71 5.96 -9.39 13.17
C MET A 71 5.32 -8.05 13.55
N ASN A 72 4.24 -8.06 14.35
CA ASN A 72 3.51 -6.83 14.68
C ASN A 72 4.40 -5.77 15.34
N ARG A 73 5.37 -6.19 16.17
CA ARG A 73 6.37 -5.28 16.73
C ARG A 73 7.16 -4.55 15.65
N VAL A 74 7.60 -5.28 14.63
CA VAL A 74 8.41 -4.71 13.52
C VAL A 74 7.58 -3.82 12.62
N ARG A 75 6.27 -4.14 12.43
CA ARG A 75 5.31 -3.25 11.75
C ARG A 75 5.23 -1.90 12.44
N ILE A 76 5.01 -1.90 13.75
CA ILE A 76 4.94 -0.67 14.56
C ILE A 76 6.28 0.10 14.50
N GLU A 77 7.39 -0.60 14.66
CA GLU A 77 8.72 0.02 14.57
C GLU A 77 8.95 0.71 13.21
N PHE A 78 8.59 0.07 12.10
CA PHE A 78 8.69 0.66 10.77
C PHE A 78 7.80 1.90 10.62
N MET A 79 6.54 1.80 11.07
CA MET A 79 5.61 2.92 11.01
C MET A 79 6.12 4.10 11.83
N GLN A 80 6.58 3.87 13.06
CA GLN A 80 7.10 4.91 13.93
C GLN A 80 8.30 5.62 13.31
N GLN A 81 9.34 4.87 12.92
CA GLN A 81 10.54 5.42 12.31
C GLN A 81 10.20 6.28 11.09
N LYS A 82 9.26 5.82 10.25
CA LYS A 82 8.89 6.53 9.04
C LYS A 82 8.09 7.80 9.30
N LEU A 83 7.11 7.75 10.19
CA LEU A 83 6.29 8.91 10.53
C LEU A 83 7.11 9.99 11.24
N GLU A 84 8.02 9.61 12.14
CA GLU A 84 8.92 10.54 12.82
C GLU A 84 9.88 11.23 11.84
N GLU A 85 10.42 10.46 10.89
CA GLU A 85 11.31 10.99 9.86
C GLU A 85 10.61 12.02 8.96
N VAL A 86 9.38 11.72 8.52
CA VAL A 86 8.59 12.63 7.68
C VAL A 86 8.20 13.89 8.45
N ARG A 87 7.73 13.74 9.69
CA ARG A 87 7.39 14.88 10.56
C ARG A 87 8.58 15.78 10.83
N GLY A 88 9.74 15.19 11.10
CA GLY A 88 10.99 15.94 11.30
C GLY A 88 11.38 16.76 10.06
N TRP A 89 11.26 16.17 8.87
CA TRP A 89 11.50 16.88 7.62
C TRP A 89 10.50 18.00 7.38
N ASP A 90 9.19 17.73 7.54
CA ASP A 90 8.13 18.72 7.32
C ASP A 90 8.28 19.90 8.29
N ALA A 91 8.63 19.65 9.55
CA ALA A 91 8.90 20.69 10.54
C ALA A 91 10.13 21.53 10.15
N ALA A 92 11.23 20.91 9.77
CA ALA A 92 12.44 21.61 9.35
C ALA A 92 12.21 22.49 8.09
N VAL A 93 11.42 21.99 7.13
CA VAL A 93 11.03 22.76 5.95
C VAL A 93 10.16 23.96 6.33
N ALA A 94 9.15 23.76 7.18
CA ALA A 94 8.26 24.81 7.63
C ALA A 94 9.01 25.91 8.40
N GLU A 95 9.92 25.54 9.30
CA GLU A 95 10.81 26.46 10.01
C GLU A 95 11.68 27.27 9.03
N ALA A 96 12.30 26.59 8.07
CA ALA A 96 13.13 27.24 7.05
C ALA A 96 12.34 28.22 6.17
N MET A 97 11.05 27.94 5.91
CA MET A 97 10.14 28.86 5.22
C MET A 97 9.64 30.00 6.12
N GLY A 98 9.92 29.92 7.41
CA GLY A 98 9.58 30.94 8.41
C GLY A 98 8.18 30.84 8.98
N TYR A 99 7.59 29.67 8.94
CA TYR A 99 6.37 29.39 9.68
C TYR A 99 6.72 29.05 11.13
N ASP A 100 5.91 29.53 12.07
CA ASP A 100 6.00 29.07 13.45
C ASP A 100 5.53 27.62 13.52
N THR A 101 6.45 26.74 13.83
CA THR A 101 6.15 25.31 14.00
C THR A 101 6.03 25.00 15.50
N ILE A 102 4.97 24.34 15.89
CA ILE A 102 4.91 23.68 17.19
C ILE A 102 5.78 22.41 17.04
N PRO A 103 6.89 22.28 17.79
CA PRO A 103 7.70 21.07 17.73
C PRO A 103 6.83 19.87 18.08
N THR A 104 6.60 18.98 17.13
CA THR A 104 5.98 17.70 17.45
C THR A 104 7.03 16.85 18.13
N PRO A 105 6.83 16.41 19.37
CA PRO A 105 7.82 15.58 20.06
C PRO A 105 8.08 14.32 19.22
N LEU A 106 9.34 14.02 19.00
CA LEU A 106 9.79 12.75 18.41
C LEU A 106 9.93 11.70 19.52
N ASN A 107 9.78 10.43 19.19
CA ASN A 107 9.87 9.30 20.13
C ASN A 107 8.83 9.34 21.27
N THR A 108 7.62 9.80 21.00
CA THR A 108 6.52 9.71 21.96
C THR A 108 5.90 8.32 21.94
N PRO A 109 5.47 7.78 23.11
CA PRO A 109 4.77 6.49 23.16
C PRO A 109 3.47 6.48 22.34
N ASP A 110 2.83 7.64 22.18
CA ASP A 110 1.58 7.88 21.48
C ASP A 110 1.79 8.54 20.09
N PHE A 111 2.80 8.10 19.35
CA PHE A 111 3.20 8.70 18.07
C PHE A 111 2.10 8.69 17.00
N LEU A 112 1.01 7.94 17.19
CA LEU A 112 -0.17 7.93 16.33
C LEU A 112 -1.29 8.85 16.81
N SER A 113 -1.08 9.58 17.92
CA SER A 113 -2.09 10.46 18.50
C SER A 113 -2.64 11.46 17.47
N GLY A 114 -3.96 11.61 17.45
CA GLY A 114 -4.68 12.49 16.53
C GLY A 114 -4.80 11.96 15.09
N SER A 115 -4.24 10.79 14.77
CA SER A 115 -4.33 10.19 13.45
C SER A 115 -5.58 9.31 13.32
N ARG A 116 -6.31 9.47 12.21
CA ARG A 116 -7.35 8.54 11.79
C ARG A 116 -6.72 7.46 10.91
N MET A 117 -6.74 6.24 11.39
CA MET A 117 -6.10 5.10 10.73
C MET A 117 -7.15 4.10 10.21
N LEU A 118 -6.90 3.51 9.04
CA LEU A 118 -7.61 2.37 8.50
C LEU A 118 -6.66 1.19 8.38
N ASP A 119 -7.04 0.05 8.91
CA ASP A 119 -6.34 -1.22 8.68
C ASP A 119 -7.22 -2.15 7.84
N VAL A 120 -6.78 -2.44 6.61
CA VAL A 120 -7.50 -3.26 5.64
C VAL A 120 -6.98 -4.68 5.69
N GLY A 121 -7.89 -5.66 5.84
CA GLY A 121 -7.52 -7.05 6.12
C GLY A 121 -7.00 -7.19 7.56
N CYS A 122 -7.71 -6.58 8.52
CA CYS A 122 -7.23 -6.48 9.90
C CYS A 122 -7.18 -7.84 10.66
N GLY A 123 -7.78 -8.90 10.11
CA GLY A 123 -7.85 -10.21 10.73
C GLY A 123 -8.43 -10.14 12.14
N GLY A 124 -7.76 -10.75 13.10
CA GLY A 124 -8.11 -10.73 14.53
C GLY A 124 -7.80 -9.42 15.26
N GLY A 125 -7.35 -8.37 14.55
CA GLY A 125 -7.16 -7.03 15.13
C GLY A 125 -5.79 -6.76 15.75
N LEU A 126 -4.76 -7.56 15.49
CA LEU A 126 -3.43 -7.42 16.10
C LEU A 126 -2.83 -6.02 15.93
N LEU A 127 -2.87 -5.48 14.71
CA LEU A 127 -2.34 -4.14 14.44
C LEU A 127 -3.30 -3.05 14.93
N VAL A 128 -4.61 -3.26 14.76
CA VAL A 128 -5.66 -2.31 15.17
C VAL A 128 -5.56 -1.97 16.65
N GLU A 129 -5.51 -2.99 17.51
CA GLU A 129 -5.42 -2.78 18.97
C GLU A 129 -4.09 -2.12 19.35
N SER A 130 -2.99 -2.52 18.72
CA SER A 130 -1.69 -1.89 18.97
C SER A 130 -1.69 -0.42 18.58
N ALA A 131 -2.23 -0.07 17.42
CA ALA A 131 -2.31 1.30 16.95
C ALA A 131 -3.25 2.16 17.82
N ALA A 132 -4.36 1.59 18.29
CA ALA A 132 -5.27 2.27 19.20
C ALA A 132 -4.58 2.60 20.55
N ARG A 133 -3.79 1.66 21.10
CA ARG A 133 -2.98 1.92 22.31
C ARG A 133 -1.89 2.97 22.11
N LEU A 134 -1.46 3.19 20.87
CA LEU A 134 -0.48 4.21 20.45
C LEU A 134 -1.14 5.54 20.08
N GLY A 135 -2.43 5.71 20.37
CA GLY A 135 -3.16 6.98 20.29
C GLY A 135 -3.94 7.20 18.98
N ALA A 136 -3.95 6.27 18.03
CA ALA A 136 -4.74 6.41 16.81
C ALA A 136 -6.24 6.18 17.08
N CYS A 137 -7.09 6.86 16.29
CA CYS A 137 -8.48 6.45 16.09
C CYS A 137 -8.54 5.47 14.90
N VAL A 138 -8.66 4.16 15.17
CA VAL A 138 -8.48 3.11 14.17
C VAL A 138 -9.81 2.52 13.72
N THR A 139 -9.95 2.32 12.41
CA THR A 139 -11.00 1.49 11.82
C THR A 139 -10.33 0.24 11.25
N GLY A 140 -10.61 -0.94 11.79
CA GLY A 140 -10.21 -2.23 11.21
C GLY A 140 -11.32 -2.77 10.31
N VAL A 141 -10.97 -3.19 9.10
CA VAL A 141 -11.91 -3.83 8.19
C VAL A 141 -11.36 -5.17 7.71
N ASP A 142 -12.25 -6.15 7.64
CA ASP A 142 -11.96 -7.47 7.09
C ASP A 142 -13.20 -8.01 6.35
N ALA A 143 -12.97 -8.77 5.29
CA ALA A 143 -14.06 -9.40 4.54
C ALA A 143 -14.68 -10.59 5.29
N SER A 144 -13.94 -11.20 6.24
CA SER A 144 -14.42 -12.27 7.11
C SER A 144 -15.14 -11.69 8.33
N SER A 145 -16.44 -11.95 8.43
CA SER A 145 -17.23 -11.60 9.63
C SER A 145 -16.73 -12.34 10.89
N GLU A 146 -16.17 -13.54 10.73
CA GLU A 146 -15.60 -14.28 11.85
C GLU A 146 -14.34 -13.64 12.41
N ASN A 147 -13.45 -13.16 11.54
CA ASN A 147 -12.28 -12.38 11.97
C ASN A 147 -12.73 -11.15 12.77
N ILE A 148 -13.70 -10.40 12.26
CA ILE A 148 -14.23 -9.21 12.95
C ILE A 148 -14.89 -9.57 14.28
N ARG A 149 -15.62 -10.69 14.35
CA ARG A 149 -16.20 -11.19 15.62
C ARG A 149 -15.11 -11.46 16.66
N ILE A 150 -14.04 -12.14 16.28
CA ILE A 150 -12.92 -12.45 17.18
C ILE A 150 -12.17 -11.17 17.59
N ALA A 151 -11.88 -10.28 16.66
CA ALA A 151 -11.23 -9.00 16.92
C ALA A 151 -12.05 -8.17 17.94
N SER A 152 -13.36 -8.05 17.71
CA SER A 152 -14.27 -7.33 18.61
C SER A 152 -14.34 -7.96 20.00
N LEU A 153 -14.43 -9.31 20.06
CA LEU A 153 -14.46 -10.04 21.33
C LEU A 153 -13.15 -9.87 22.12
N HIS A 154 -12.01 -9.85 21.44
CA HIS A 154 -10.72 -9.65 22.10
C HIS A 154 -10.57 -8.23 22.61
N ALA A 155 -10.83 -7.23 21.78
CA ALA A 155 -10.74 -5.82 22.17
C ALA A 155 -11.70 -5.46 23.32
N SER A 156 -12.88 -6.09 23.40
CA SER A 156 -13.85 -5.84 24.47
C SER A 156 -13.36 -6.26 25.87
N LYS A 157 -12.31 -7.07 25.95
CA LYS A 157 -11.70 -7.49 27.22
C LYS A 157 -10.73 -6.46 27.79
N ASP A 158 -10.28 -5.49 26.97
CA ASP A 158 -9.36 -4.46 27.39
C ASP A 158 -10.12 -3.14 27.64
N PRO A 159 -10.30 -2.72 28.91
CA PRO A 159 -10.99 -1.48 29.22
C PRO A 159 -10.24 -0.21 28.74
N GLY A 160 -8.97 -0.33 28.37
CA GLY A 160 -8.18 0.75 27.76
C GLY A 160 -8.54 1.00 26.29
N LEU A 161 -9.24 0.04 25.66
CA LEU A 161 -9.66 0.15 24.26
C LEU A 161 -11.15 0.50 24.20
N ARG A 162 -11.45 1.75 23.83
CA ARG A 162 -12.82 2.23 23.69
C ARG A 162 -13.35 1.90 22.30
N MET A 163 -14.12 0.82 22.22
CA MET A 163 -14.73 0.40 20.97
C MET A 163 -15.93 1.26 20.61
N ARG A 164 -16.02 1.65 19.34
CA ARG A 164 -17.21 2.27 18.79
C ARG A 164 -18.27 1.18 18.52
N THR A 165 -19.34 1.24 19.26
CA THR A 165 -20.49 0.33 19.15
C THR A 165 -21.71 1.01 18.52
N SER A 166 -21.75 2.35 18.53
CA SER A 166 -22.83 3.17 17.99
C SER A 166 -22.29 4.43 17.30
N GLU A 167 -23.16 5.17 16.61
CA GLU A 167 -22.80 6.49 16.05
C GLU A 167 -22.57 7.54 17.17
N GLU A 168 -23.21 7.37 18.33
CA GLU A 168 -23.07 8.26 19.49
C GLU A 168 -21.68 8.16 20.13
N ASP A 169 -21.05 6.97 20.07
CA ASP A 169 -19.72 6.72 20.61
C ASP A 169 -18.57 7.24 19.71
N ALA A 170 -18.91 7.86 18.57
CA ALA A 170 -17.93 8.17 17.51
C ALA A 170 -16.84 9.16 17.93
N GLN A 171 -17.10 10.02 18.93
CA GLN A 171 -16.15 11.06 19.35
C GLN A 171 -15.11 10.55 20.35
N ASP A 172 -15.45 9.56 21.16
CA ASP A 172 -14.59 9.03 22.23
C ASP A 172 -13.99 7.66 21.92
N ALA A 173 -14.41 7.03 20.84
CA ALA A 173 -13.94 5.69 20.47
C ALA A 173 -12.52 5.71 19.91
N SER A 174 -11.65 4.83 20.42
CA SER A 174 -10.30 4.62 19.91
C SER A 174 -10.24 3.62 18.77
N LEU A 175 -11.22 2.73 18.62
CA LEU A 175 -11.26 1.76 17.55
C LEU A 175 -12.69 1.35 17.14
N ALA A 176 -12.81 0.89 15.89
CA ALA A 176 -14.02 0.29 15.34
C ALA A 176 -13.65 -0.90 14.43
N TYR A 177 -14.47 -1.94 14.43
CA TYR A 177 -14.34 -3.08 13.52
C TYR A 177 -15.56 -3.20 12.60
N LEU A 178 -15.32 -3.45 11.30
CA LEU A 178 -16.38 -3.54 10.29
C LEU A 178 -16.13 -4.76 9.38
N ALA A 179 -17.11 -5.64 9.29
CA ALA A 179 -17.11 -6.75 8.32
C ALA A 179 -17.48 -6.18 6.93
N THR A 180 -16.48 -5.70 6.20
CA THR A 180 -16.68 -5.02 4.91
C THR A 180 -15.38 -5.00 4.08
N SER A 181 -15.48 -4.62 2.80
CA SER A 181 -14.31 -4.46 1.94
C SER A 181 -13.83 -3.01 1.86
N ALA A 182 -12.58 -2.81 1.45
CA ALA A 182 -11.99 -1.49 1.21
C ALA A 182 -12.78 -0.70 0.15
N GLU A 183 -13.29 -1.39 -0.88
CA GLU A 183 -14.08 -0.79 -1.94
C GLU A 183 -15.38 -0.16 -1.42
N THR A 184 -16.01 -0.77 -0.42
CA THR A 184 -17.21 -0.22 0.24
C THR A 184 -16.90 1.12 0.90
N LEU A 185 -15.78 1.22 1.62
CA LEU A 185 -15.35 2.48 2.24
C LEU A 185 -14.98 3.53 1.21
N ARG A 186 -14.30 3.14 0.12
CA ARG A 186 -14.01 4.03 -1.01
C ARG A 186 -15.30 4.58 -1.61
N ASN A 187 -16.29 3.73 -1.86
CA ASN A 187 -17.57 4.14 -2.46
C ASN A 187 -18.38 5.06 -1.52
N ALA A 188 -18.16 4.94 -0.21
CA ALA A 188 -18.70 5.83 0.82
C ALA A 188 -17.88 7.14 0.97
N GLY A 189 -16.86 7.36 0.13
CA GLY A 189 -16.04 8.59 0.17
C GLY A 189 -15.16 8.73 1.42
N ARG A 190 -14.90 7.63 2.15
CA ARG A 190 -14.09 7.70 3.38
C ARG A 190 -12.62 7.91 3.05
N THR A 191 -11.93 8.70 3.88
CA THR A 191 -10.48 8.91 3.78
C THR A 191 -9.84 8.95 5.16
N PHE A 192 -8.54 8.59 5.23
CA PHE A 192 -7.79 8.40 6.46
C PHE A 192 -6.41 9.04 6.35
N ASP A 193 -5.82 9.41 7.47
CA ASP A 193 -4.47 9.96 7.54
C ASP A 193 -3.43 8.86 7.29
N ILE A 194 -3.71 7.66 7.80
CA ILE A 194 -2.89 6.47 7.63
C ILE A 194 -3.79 5.31 7.14
N VAL A 195 -3.36 4.63 6.10
CA VAL A 195 -3.97 3.37 5.64
C VAL A 195 -2.91 2.28 5.72
N THR A 196 -3.29 1.13 6.27
CA THR A 196 -2.44 -0.08 6.31
C THR A 196 -3.11 -1.24 5.60
N ALA A 197 -2.31 -2.10 4.97
CA ALA A 197 -2.71 -3.40 4.42
C ALA A 197 -1.51 -4.35 4.54
N MET A 198 -1.45 -5.09 5.65
CA MET A 198 -0.30 -5.91 6.04
C MET A 198 -0.54 -7.38 5.72
N GLU A 199 0.23 -7.98 4.81
CA GLU A 199 0.08 -9.36 4.31
C GLU A 199 -1.33 -9.57 3.72
N VAL A 200 -1.76 -8.70 2.81
CA VAL A 200 -3.10 -8.75 2.20
C VAL A 200 -3.05 -8.79 0.68
N VAL A 201 -2.15 -8.04 0.06
CA VAL A 201 -2.14 -7.85 -1.40
C VAL A 201 -1.90 -9.15 -2.17
N GLU A 202 -1.21 -10.13 -1.58
CA GLU A 202 -1.00 -11.47 -2.11
C GLU A 202 -2.23 -12.38 -2.07
N HIS A 203 -3.29 -11.96 -1.37
CA HIS A 203 -4.55 -12.69 -1.21
C HIS A 203 -5.70 -12.10 -2.02
N VAL A 204 -5.44 -11.08 -2.85
CA VAL A 204 -6.47 -10.45 -3.66
C VAL A 204 -6.37 -10.88 -5.13
N ASN A 205 -7.53 -11.03 -5.78
CA ASN A 205 -7.59 -11.46 -7.18
C ASN A 205 -7.15 -10.37 -8.17
N GLN A 206 -7.26 -9.09 -7.80
CA GLN A 206 -6.95 -7.95 -8.64
C GLN A 206 -6.06 -6.95 -7.90
N PRO A 207 -4.74 -7.23 -7.74
CA PRO A 207 -3.84 -6.41 -6.92
C PRO A 207 -3.80 -4.94 -7.37
N ALA A 208 -3.79 -4.66 -8.67
CA ALA A 208 -3.74 -3.29 -9.18
C ALA A 208 -4.99 -2.47 -8.80
N GLU A 209 -6.19 -3.06 -8.88
CA GLU A 209 -7.42 -2.38 -8.46
C GLU A 209 -7.48 -2.21 -6.94
N PHE A 210 -7.01 -3.20 -6.19
CA PHE A 210 -6.89 -3.11 -4.74
C PHE A 210 -5.95 -1.97 -4.34
N LEU A 211 -4.77 -1.86 -4.95
CA LEU A 211 -3.82 -0.78 -4.69
C LEU A 211 -4.39 0.60 -5.03
N ARG A 212 -5.15 0.73 -6.15
CA ARG A 212 -5.87 1.97 -6.47
C ARG A 212 -6.93 2.29 -5.42
N CYS A 213 -7.64 1.28 -4.95
CA CYS A 213 -8.62 1.42 -3.88
C CYS A 213 -7.96 1.94 -2.60
N LEU A 214 -6.88 1.29 -2.13
CA LEU A 214 -6.12 1.73 -0.96
C LEU A 214 -5.64 3.18 -1.12
N GLY A 215 -5.06 3.51 -2.28
CA GLY A 215 -4.60 4.87 -2.57
C GLY A 215 -5.71 5.91 -2.47
N SER A 216 -6.93 5.59 -2.92
CA SER A 216 -8.05 6.51 -2.84
C SER A 216 -8.53 6.77 -1.40
N LEU A 217 -8.32 5.82 -0.49
CA LEU A 217 -8.66 5.90 0.93
C LEU A 217 -7.64 6.72 1.76
N VAL A 218 -6.43 6.95 1.25
CA VAL A 218 -5.44 7.82 1.89
C VAL A 218 -5.79 9.29 1.61
N LYS A 219 -5.78 10.16 2.61
CA LYS A 219 -5.91 11.62 2.40
C LYS A 219 -4.71 12.19 1.62
N PRO A 220 -4.87 13.29 0.88
CA PRO A 220 -3.70 14.03 0.35
C PRO A 220 -2.71 14.36 1.49
N GLY A 221 -1.43 14.07 1.28
CA GLY A 221 -0.38 14.19 2.30
C GLY A 221 -0.33 13.04 3.32
N GLY A 222 -1.30 12.12 3.32
CA GLY A 222 -1.35 10.97 4.20
C GLY A 222 -0.44 9.81 3.76
N HIS A 223 -0.49 8.71 4.50
CA HIS A 223 0.47 7.61 4.43
C HIS A 223 -0.20 6.28 4.12
N LEU A 224 0.39 5.51 3.21
CA LEU A 224 0.04 4.11 2.97
C LEU A 224 1.19 3.22 3.40
N PHE A 225 0.91 2.28 4.29
CA PHE A 225 1.86 1.24 4.72
C PHE A 225 1.35 -0.14 4.31
N MET A 226 2.23 -0.94 3.75
CA MET A 226 1.91 -2.31 3.35
C MET A 226 3.06 -3.24 3.71
N SER A 227 2.77 -4.52 3.82
CA SER A 227 3.77 -5.58 3.80
C SER A 227 3.31 -6.70 2.88
N THR A 228 4.24 -7.40 2.28
CA THR A 228 4.00 -8.58 1.45
C THR A 228 5.29 -9.32 1.18
N MET A 229 5.23 -10.35 0.36
CA MET A 229 6.35 -11.20 -0.02
C MET A 229 6.82 -10.91 -1.45
N SER A 230 8.15 -10.91 -1.63
CA SER A 230 8.77 -10.79 -2.95
C SER A 230 8.65 -12.10 -3.74
N ARG A 231 8.34 -12.02 -5.03
CA ARG A 231 8.22 -13.18 -5.94
C ARG A 231 9.60 -13.73 -6.35
N THR A 232 10.34 -14.29 -5.40
CA THR A 232 11.68 -14.86 -5.60
C THR A 232 11.69 -16.36 -5.33
N MET A 233 12.68 -17.07 -5.86
CA MET A 233 12.88 -18.48 -5.52
C MET A 233 13.24 -18.66 -4.03
N PHE A 234 13.85 -17.66 -3.42
CA PHE A 234 14.19 -17.69 -2.00
C PHE A 234 12.91 -17.60 -1.13
N SER A 235 11.99 -16.69 -1.45
CA SER A 235 10.70 -16.61 -0.74
C SER A 235 9.87 -17.88 -0.94
N TYR A 236 9.83 -18.43 -2.17
CA TYR A 236 9.18 -19.71 -2.44
C TYR A 236 9.72 -20.82 -1.53
N PHE A 237 11.04 -20.94 -1.47
CA PHE A 237 11.69 -21.96 -0.63
C PHE A 237 11.36 -21.77 0.86
N LEU A 238 11.40 -20.55 1.37
CA LEU A 238 11.14 -20.30 2.80
C LEU A 238 9.66 -20.41 3.16
N THR A 239 8.76 -19.81 2.38
CA THR A 239 7.35 -19.67 2.77
C THR A 239 6.52 -20.88 2.37
N ILE A 240 6.71 -21.41 1.17
CA ILE A 240 5.90 -22.53 0.67
C ILE A 240 6.60 -23.86 0.95
N PHE A 241 7.86 -24.02 0.50
CA PHE A 241 8.50 -25.32 0.66
C PHE A 241 8.81 -25.62 2.13
N LEU A 242 9.48 -24.72 2.85
CA LEU A 242 9.92 -24.97 4.22
C LEU A 242 8.78 -24.77 5.23
N ALA A 243 8.11 -23.62 5.24
CA ALA A 243 7.12 -23.29 6.26
C ALA A 243 5.81 -24.07 6.11
N GLU A 244 5.28 -24.22 4.88
CA GLU A 244 4.02 -24.95 4.66
C GLU A 244 4.22 -26.45 4.52
N ASN A 245 5.19 -26.92 3.70
CA ASN A 245 5.27 -28.33 3.34
C ASN A 245 6.21 -29.14 4.25
N VAL A 246 7.25 -28.56 4.83
CA VAL A 246 8.21 -29.29 5.66
C VAL A 246 7.92 -29.09 7.15
N LEU A 247 7.88 -27.87 7.64
CA LEU A 247 7.69 -27.56 9.05
C LEU A 247 6.23 -27.48 9.46
N GLN A 248 5.33 -27.28 8.50
CA GLN A 248 3.87 -27.14 8.71
C GLN A 248 3.52 -26.12 9.82
N VAL A 249 4.32 -25.04 9.92
CA VAL A 249 4.04 -23.92 10.83
C VAL A 249 3.01 -22.96 10.26
N VAL A 250 2.66 -23.13 8.98
CA VAL A 250 1.59 -22.45 8.25
C VAL A 250 0.84 -23.51 7.46
N THR A 251 -0.48 -23.43 7.42
CA THR A 251 -1.34 -24.39 6.71
C THR A 251 -0.94 -24.45 5.22
N PRO A 252 -0.72 -25.65 4.65
CA PRO A 252 -0.42 -25.82 3.23
C PRO A 252 -1.47 -25.17 2.32
N GLY A 253 -1.03 -24.40 1.32
CA GLY A 253 -1.90 -23.69 0.38
C GLY A 253 -2.31 -22.28 0.81
N THR A 254 -1.79 -21.78 1.93
CA THR A 254 -1.99 -20.39 2.37
C THR A 254 -1.36 -19.41 1.39
N HIS A 255 -0.20 -19.75 0.79
CA HIS A 255 0.52 -18.86 -0.09
C HIS A 255 0.56 -19.37 -1.54
N ARG A 256 0.42 -18.43 -2.48
CA ARG A 256 0.57 -18.67 -3.93
C ARG A 256 1.69 -17.81 -4.48
N HIS A 257 2.83 -18.41 -4.77
CA HIS A 257 4.03 -17.69 -5.24
C HIS A 257 3.77 -16.74 -6.43
N SER A 258 2.82 -17.10 -7.32
CA SER A 258 2.43 -16.26 -8.47
C SER A 258 1.76 -14.93 -8.07
N GLN A 259 1.24 -14.84 -6.86
CA GLN A 259 0.60 -13.64 -6.31
C GLN A 259 1.55 -12.74 -5.52
N TYR A 260 2.79 -13.18 -5.28
CA TYR A 260 3.81 -12.35 -4.65
C TYR A 260 4.20 -11.20 -5.57
N ILE A 261 4.57 -10.06 -4.99
CA ILE A 261 4.86 -8.82 -5.72
C ILE A 261 6.29 -8.39 -5.43
N HIS A 262 7.05 -8.08 -6.48
CA HIS A 262 8.39 -7.52 -6.28
C HIS A 262 8.32 -6.07 -5.78
N PRO A 263 9.28 -5.62 -4.95
CA PRO A 263 9.34 -4.23 -4.50
C PRO A 263 9.34 -3.20 -5.64
N PHE A 264 10.02 -3.47 -6.74
CA PHE A 264 10.05 -2.57 -7.89
C PHE A 264 8.71 -2.49 -8.63
N GLU A 265 7.92 -3.59 -8.71
CA GLU A 265 6.57 -3.59 -9.29
C GLU A 265 5.64 -2.66 -8.48
N MET A 266 5.79 -2.67 -7.14
CA MET A 266 5.05 -1.77 -6.26
C MET A 266 5.42 -0.30 -6.51
N VAL A 267 6.72 -0.01 -6.61
CA VAL A 267 7.22 1.34 -6.90
C VAL A 267 6.77 1.82 -8.27
N ASP A 268 6.85 0.97 -9.31
CA ASP A 268 6.43 1.31 -10.67
C ASP A 268 4.93 1.58 -10.74
N PHE A 269 4.11 0.78 -10.05
CA PHE A 269 2.67 1.02 -9.94
C PHE A 269 2.35 2.41 -9.38
N PHE A 270 2.97 2.81 -8.27
CA PHE A 270 2.72 4.13 -7.69
C PHE A 270 3.35 5.28 -8.48
N ARG A 271 4.40 5.01 -9.27
CA ARG A 271 4.95 5.98 -10.23
C ARG A 271 3.94 6.22 -11.38
N GLU A 272 3.36 5.15 -11.93
CA GLU A 272 2.31 5.26 -12.95
C GLU A 272 1.05 5.95 -12.43
N LEU A 273 0.72 5.74 -11.15
CA LEU A 273 -0.39 6.43 -10.47
C LEU A 273 -0.11 7.92 -10.21
N GLY A 274 1.13 8.40 -10.48
CA GLY A 274 1.53 9.79 -10.27
C GLY A 274 1.84 10.16 -8.82
N TRP A 275 2.03 9.18 -7.93
CA TRP A 275 2.40 9.43 -6.53
C TRP A 275 3.89 9.65 -6.33
N ILE A 276 4.71 9.13 -7.22
CA ILE A 276 6.16 9.33 -7.22
C ILE A 276 6.48 10.32 -8.34
N PRO A 277 6.81 11.60 -8.00
CA PRO A 277 7.10 12.60 -9.00
C PRO A 277 8.42 12.30 -9.71
N SER A 278 8.56 12.79 -10.94
CA SER A 278 9.84 12.76 -11.65
C SER A 278 10.86 13.70 -10.99
N ASP A 279 12.15 13.42 -11.19
CA ASP A 279 13.22 14.28 -10.70
C ASP A 279 13.08 15.73 -11.18
N ALA A 280 12.67 15.93 -12.43
CA ALA A 280 12.40 17.24 -12.99
C ALA A 280 11.27 17.96 -12.25
N SER A 281 10.19 17.26 -11.91
CA SER A 281 9.07 17.80 -11.12
C SER A 281 9.49 18.15 -9.70
N LEU A 282 10.30 17.31 -9.05
CA LEU A 282 10.86 17.57 -7.72
C LEU A 282 11.74 18.83 -7.72
N LEU A 283 12.52 19.03 -8.79
CA LEU A 283 13.38 20.21 -8.93
C LEU A 283 12.59 21.49 -9.24
N ALA A 284 11.51 21.40 -10.02
CA ALA A 284 10.69 22.54 -10.40
C ALA A 284 9.82 23.08 -9.26
N ASN A 285 9.31 22.17 -8.42
CA ASN A 285 8.32 22.49 -7.36
C ASN A 285 8.96 22.58 -5.97
N ARG A 286 10.22 22.98 -5.86
CA ARG A 286 10.89 23.13 -4.56
C ARG A 286 10.27 24.25 -3.74
N PRO A 287 10.02 24.02 -2.43
CA PRO A 287 9.76 25.11 -1.51
C PRO A 287 10.92 26.13 -1.50
N ARG A 288 10.63 27.35 -1.10
CA ARG A 288 11.65 28.41 -1.05
C ARG A 288 11.80 28.91 0.38
N LEU A 289 13.04 29.27 0.72
CA LEU A 289 13.37 29.96 1.96
C LEU A 289 12.75 31.37 1.97
N LYS A 290 12.79 32.06 3.10
CA LYS A 290 12.35 33.45 3.22
C LYS A 290 13.09 34.40 2.27
N ASP A 291 14.36 34.12 1.96
CA ASP A 291 15.18 34.89 1.04
C ASP A 291 14.94 34.58 -0.45
N GLY A 292 13.97 33.67 -0.73
CA GLY A 292 13.63 33.23 -2.09
C GLY A 292 14.51 32.12 -2.64
N SER A 293 15.57 31.71 -1.95
CA SER A 293 16.42 30.58 -2.37
C SER A 293 15.70 29.25 -2.27
N PRO A 294 15.95 28.29 -3.17
CA PRO A 294 15.26 27.01 -3.15
C PRO A 294 15.76 26.12 -2.01
N ILE A 295 14.85 25.51 -1.27
CA ILE A 295 15.15 24.45 -0.29
C ILE A 295 15.66 23.20 -1.03
N ALA A 296 16.45 22.37 -0.36
CA ALA A 296 16.86 21.07 -0.89
C ALA A 296 15.64 20.24 -1.35
N PRO A 297 15.72 19.50 -2.46
CA PRO A 297 14.60 18.65 -2.88
C PRO A 297 14.31 17.61 -1.83
N VAL A 298 13.04 17.22 -1.73
CA VAL A 298 12.61 16.15 -0.83
C VAL A 298 13.39 14.87 -1.15
N PRO A 299 14.08 14.26 -0.20
CA PRO A 299 14.74 12.98 -0.41
C PRO A 299 13.73 11.91 -0.85
N PRO A 300 14.05 11.06 -1.85
CA PRO A 300 13.15 10.00 -2.33
C PRO A 300 12.58 9.13 -1.21
N ARG A 301 13.38 8.80 -0.20
CA ARG A 301 12.96 8.01 0.97
C ARG A 301 11.86 8.68 1.83
N LEU A 302 11.60 9.97 1.64
CA LEU A 302 10.49 10.71 2.27
C LEU A 302 9.25 10.78 1.37
N LEU A 303 9.32 10.19 0.19
CA LEU A 303 8.18 10.01 -0.72
C LEU A 303 7.71 8.57 -0.69
N PHE A 304 8.62 7.61 -0.75
CA PHE A 304 8.37 6.17 -0.63
C PHE A 304 9.60 5.44 -0.08
N GLU A 305 9.38 4.27 0.51
CA GLU A 305 10.45 3.38 0.96
C GLU A 305 10.03 1.92 0.85
N THR A 306 10.94 1.06 0.38
CA THR A 306 10.88 -0.39 0.55
C THR A 306 11.90 -0.81 1.59
N ARG A 307 11.51 -1.67 2.53
CA ARG A 307 12.41 -2.14 3.58
C ARG A 307 12.20 -3.61 3.84
N GLY A 308 13.23 -4.39 3.61
CA GLY A 308 13.20 -5.83 3.86
C GLY A 308 13.01 -6.15 5.33
N THR A 309 12.33 -7.26 5.59
CA THR A 309 12.21 -7.86 6.92
C THR A 309 12.40 -9.36 6.83
N MET A 310 13.00 -9.94 7.87
CA MET A 310 13.32 -11.37 7.89
C MET A 310 13.07 -11.95 9.28
N TYR A 311 12.43 -13.11 9.31
CA TYR A 311 12.35 -13.90 10.54
C TYR A 311 13.66 -14.65 10.77
N VAL A 312 14.21 -14.55 11.98
CA VAL A 312 15.44 -15.24 12.38
C VAL A 312 15.08 -16.31 13.41
N PRO A 313 14.99 -17.60 13.00
CA PRO A 313 14.52 -18.68 13.88
C PRO A 313 15.34 -18.81 15.16
N GLY A 314 16.66 -18.68 15.09
CA GLY A 314 17.56 -18.78 16.26
C GLY A 314 17.34 -17.67 17.30
N LEU A 315 16.75 -16.54 16.90
CA LEU A 315 16.37 -15.43 17.80
C LEU A 315 14.88 -15.41 18.10
N GLY A 316 14.06 -16.23 17.44
CA GLY A 316 12.62 -16.28 17.59
C GLY A 316 11.90 -14.97 17.23
N ARG A 317 12.51 -14.10 16.41
CA ARG A 317 11.98 -12.77 16.11
C ARG A 317 12.21 -12.33 14.67
N TRP A 318 11.40 -11.39 14.23
CA TRP A 318 11.59 -10.63 13.01
C TRP A 318 12.62 -9.53 13.21
N ILE A 319 13.39 -9.25 12.19
CA ILE A 319 14.37 -8.16 12.14
C ILE A 319 14.02 -7.27 10.94
N LEU A 320 13.90 -5.96 11.20
CA LEU A 320 13.77 -4.94 10.17
C LEU A 320 15.17 -4.60 9.63
N ALA A 321 15.33 -4.61 8.33
CA ALA A 321 16.55 -4.14 7.70
C ALA A 321 16.78 -2.66 8.00
N PRO A 322 18.04 -2.20 8.08
CA PRO A 322 18.31 -0.77 8.25
C PRO A 322 17.73 0.03 7.07
N PRO A 323 17.40 1.32 7.29
CA PRO A 323 17.01 2.21 6.22
C PRO A 323 18.06 2.26 5.12
N SER A 324 17.62 2.46 3.89
CA SER A 324 18.53 2.63 2.77
C SER A 324 19.37 3.89 2.95
N VAL A 325 20.68 3.73 3.06
CA VAL A 325 21.64 4.86 3.16
C VAL A 325 21.77 5.59 1.82
N ALA A 326 21.33 5.00 0.72
CA ALA A 326 21.53 5.48 -0.64
C ALA A 326 20.96 6.90 -0.91
N ASP A 327 20.04 7.38 -0.09
CA ASP A 327 19.35 8.63 -0.36
C ASP A 327 19.85 9.83 0.46
N ALA A 328 20.71 9.64 1.44
CA ALA A 328 21.15 10.72 2.30
C ALA A 328 22.33 11.55 1.73
N SER A 329 23.14 10.99 0.83
CA SER A 329 24.36 11.65 0.35
C SER A 329 24.70 11.46 -1.13
N ALA A 330 23.90 10.74 -1.88
CA ALA A 330 24.32 10.14 -3.14
C ALA A 330 23.96 10.97 -4.38
N ARG A 331 24.33 12.23 -4.42
CA ARG A 331 24.51 12.94 -5.70
C ARG A 331 25.92 12.77 -6.25
N GLY A 332 26.56 11.67 -5.98
CA GLY A 332 27.89 11.38 -6.43
C GLY A 332 28.14 9.88 -6.56
N GLU A 333 29.36 9.48 -6.43
CA GLU A 333 29.87 8.11 -6.66
C GLU A 333 29.26 7.01 -5.77
N ALA A 334 28.73 7.36 -4.59
CA ALA A 334 28.11 6.39 -3.66
C ALA A 334 26.80 5.79 -4.20
N SER A 335 26.01 6.50 -5.02
CA SER A 335 24.80 5.97 -5.66
C SER A 335 25.13 4.87 -6.67
N ARG A 336 26.29 4.97 -7.35
CA ARG A 336 26.75 3.93 -8.28
C ARG A 336 27.27 2.70 -7.55
N ALA A 337 27.91 2.88 -6.39
CA ALA A 337 28.44 1.76 -5.59
C ALA A 337 27.33 0.93 -4.91
N LEU A 338 26.20 1.55 -4.54
CA LEU A 338 25.06 0.86 -3.93
C LEU A 338 24.09 0.30 -4.96
N SER A 339 24.02 0.86 -6.18
CA SER A 339 23.36 0.19 -7.30
C SER A 339 24.07 -1.10 -7.72
N SER A 340 25.38 -1.23 -7.43
CA SER A 340 26.13 -2.49 -7.59
C SER A 340 25.82 -3.54 -6.53
N ALA A 341 25.16 -3.17 -5.41
CA ALA A 341 24.66 -4.12 -4.40
C ALA A 341 23.27 -4.71 -4.76
N CYS A 342 22.69 -4.32 -5.89
CA CYS A 342 21.52 -4.99 -6.44
C CYS A 342 21.90 -6.38 -6.91
N LEU A 343 21.03 -7.35 -6.59
CA LEU A 343 21.24 -8.73 -6.99
C LEU A 343 21.27 -8.84 -8.53
N PRO A 344 22.05 -9.79 -9.07
CA PRO A 344 21.97 -10.13 -10.47
C PRO A 344 20.55 -10.45 -10.91
N SER A 345 20.19 -10.20 -12.16
CA SER A 345 18.83 -10.36 -12.69
C SER A 345 18.23 -11.75 -12.46
N PHE A 346 19.03 -12.81 -12.42
CA PHE A 346 18.58 -14.18 -12.14
C PHE A 346 18.28 -14.44 -10.65
N LEU A 347 18.74 -13.58 -9.73
CA LEU A 347 18.45 -13.64 -8.29
C LEU A 347 17.45 -12.58 -7.83
N GLY A 348 16.81 -11.84 -8.75
CA GLY A 348 15.85 -10.79 -8.44
C GLY A 348 16.41 -9.39 -8.71
N GLY A 349 16.92 -9.15 -9.91
CA GLY A 349 17.55 -7.90 -10.34
C GLY A 349 16.82 -6.64 -9.88
N GLY A 350 17.55 -5.66 -9.40
CA GLY A 350 17.01 -4.41 -8.87
C GLY A 350 16.54 -4.45 -7.41
N MET A 351 16.57 -5.62 -6.75
CA MET A 351 16.19 -5.79 -5.33
C MET A 351 17.43 -5.83 -4.44
N ARG A 352 17.25 -5.44 -3.19
CA ARG A 352 18.27 -5.60 -2.15
C ARG A 352 18.22 -7.02 -1.58
N PRO A 353 19.36 -7.57 -1.10
CA PRO A 353 19.37 -8.89 -0.46
C PRO A 353 18.36 -9.01 0.69
N THR A 354 18.08 -7.93 1.39
CA THR A 354 17.11 -7.88 2.50
C THR A 354 15.66 -7.97 2.07
N GLU A 355 15.36 -7.70 0.80
CA GLU A 355 14.00 -7.69 0.21
C GLU A 355 13.66 -9.01 -0.50
N LEU A 356 14.50 -10.04 -0.36
CA LEU A 356 14.33 -11.32 -1.07
C LEU A 356 13.14 -12.14 -0.60
N CYS A 357 12.62 -11.90 0.60
CA CYS A 357 11.49 -12.62 1.18
C CYS A 357 10.36 -11.66 1.50
N ASN A 358 10.26 -11.19 2.72
CA ASN A 358 9.24 -10.25 3.14
C ASN A 358 9.79 -8.82 3.10
N TYR A 359 8.93 -7.87 2.76
CA TYR A 359 9.29 -6.47 2.81
C TYR A 359 8.10 -5.60 3.23
N PHE A 360 8.41 -4.48 3.85
CA PHE A 360 7.49 -3.38 4.06
C PHE A 360 7.60 -2.39 2.91
N PHE A 361 6.47 -1.83 2.53
CA PHE A 361 6.36 -0.72 1.59
C PHE A 361 5.63 0.44 2.27
N TRP A 362 6.18 1.63 2.12
CA TRP A 362 5.54 2.85 2.53
C TRP A 362 5.59 3.88 1.42
N ILE A 363 4.49 4.65 1.28
CA ILE A 363 4.42 5.76 0.35
C ILE A 363 3.54 6.86 0.92
N ARG A 364 3.93 8.13 0.67
CA ARG A 364 3.16 9.31 0.99
C ARG A 364 2.32 9.73 -0.19
N ARG A 365 1.02 9.95 0.00
CA ARG A 365 0.16 10.50 -1.05
C ARG A 365 0.53 11.96 -1.30
N PRO A 366 0.73 12.40 -2.56
CA PRO A 366 0.97 13.81 -2.88
C PRO A 366 -0.17 14.70 -2.39
N THR A 367 0.17 15.91 -1.92
CA THR A 367 -0.82 16.92 -1.49
C THR A 367 -1.58 17.53 -2.68
N HIS A 368 -0.95 17.58 -3.86
CA HIS A 368 -1.55 18.00 -5.12
C HIS A 368 -1.41 16.86 -6.13
N THR A 369 -2.51 16.27 -6.53
CA THR A 369 -2.52 15.49 -7.77
C THR A 369 -2.52 16.51 -8.91
N SER A 370 -1.39 16.67 -9.61
CA SER A 370 -1.41 17.25 -10.94
C SER A 370 -2.39 16.42 -11.76
N SER A 371 -3.54 17.00 -12.07
CA SER A 371 -4.50 16.38 -13.00
C SER A 371 -3.72 16.03 -14.26
N LEU A 372 -3.50 14.74 -14.48
CA LEU A 372 -3.15 14.25 -15.81
C LEU A 372 -4.35 14.62 -16.67
N SER A 373 -4.25 15.80 -17.33
CA SER A 373 -5.17 16.17 -18.37
C SER A 373 -5.11 15.04 -19.41
N SER A 374 -6.23 14.32 -19.51
CA SER A 374 -6.50 13.39 -20.59
C SER A 374 -6.28 14.11 -21.92
N SER A 375 -5.17 13.86 -22.54
CA SER A 375 -4.95 14.12 -23.98
C SER A 375 -5.22 12.85 -24.77
#